data_ff514c8264d7b26e0b43129412ed949f
#
_entry.id   ff514c8264d7b26e0b43129412ed949f
#
_cell.length_a   1.000
_cell.length_b   1.000
_cell.length_c   1.000
_cell.angle_alpha   90.00
_cell.angle_beta   90.00
_cell.angle_gamma   90.00
#
_symmetry.space_group_name_H-M   'P 1'
#
loop_
_entity.id
_entity.type
_entity.pdbx_description
1 polymer ?
#
loop_
_entity_poly.entity_id
_entity_poly.type
_entity_poly.pdbx_seq_one_letter_code
_entity_poly.pdbx_strand_id
1 'polypeptide(L)'
;MIAIIDYGAGNIQSVNKALKYIGCDCVVTRDKDMILKADGAVLPGVGSFGDTMDTMESYGIKDTVLDFIKTKKHFLGICLGLQLLFPESEESPNKKGLSVFDGSITKIPADTGLKIPHIGWNSLDIVKKDGIFKGIEDNAYVYFVHSYFLTAKNPEIVAARTNYCLLYTSPSPR
;
A
#
# COMPACT_ATOMS: atom_id res chain seq x y z
N MET A 1 7.15 -9.21 16.64
CA MET A 1 5.69 -9.16 16.39
C MET A 1 5.37 -8.11 15.32
N ILE A 2 4.49 -8.43 14.37
CA ILE A 2 4.00 -7.50 13.32
C ILE A 2 2.57 -7.06 13.68
N ALA A 3 2.29 -5.76 13.66
CA ALA A 3 0.95 -5.22 13.83
C ALA A 3 0.22 -5.12 12.48
N ILE A 4 -0.94 -5.76 12.35
CA ILE A 4 -1.86 -5.57 11.24
C ILE A 4 -2.87 -4.52 11.70
N ILE A 5 -2.84 -3.35 11.07
CA ILE A 5 -3.62 -2.19 11.51
C ILE A 5 -5.09 -2.39 11.12
N ASP A 6 -5.97 -2.46 12.13
CA ASP A 6 -7.41 -2.56 11.96
C ASP A 6 -8.06 -1.17 12.06
N TYR A 7 -8.45 -0.62 10.93
CA TYR A 7 -9.22 0.61 10.87
C TYR A 7 -10.69 0.38 10.44
N GLY A 8 -11.17 -0.86 10.60
CA GLY A 8 -12.57 -1.23 10.29
C GLY A 8 -12.84 -1.56 8.82
N ALA A 9 -11.82 -1.57 7.96
CA ALA A 9 -11.91 -1.98 6.57
C ALA A 9 -10.69 -2.78 6.15
N GLY A 10 -10.77 -3.44 5.01
CA GLY A 10 -9.67 -4.25 4.48
C GLY A 10 -9.90 -5.76 4.59
N ASN A 11 -9.19 -6.53 3.76
CA ASN A 11 -9.19 -7.98 3.87
C ASN A 11 -8.17 -8.44 4.94
N ILE A 12 -8.37 -7.95 6.17
CA ILE A 12 -7.49 -8.15 7.33
C ILE A 12 -7.26 -9.63 7.60
N GLN A 13 -8.30 -10.46 7.47
CA GLN A 13 -8.19 -11.89 7.75
C GLN A 13 -7.27 -12.62 6.78
N SER A 14 -7.28 -12.24 5.50
CA SER A 14 -6.36 -12.82 4.52
C SER A 14 -4.92 -12.44 4.80
N VAL A 15 -4.65 -11.18 5.16
CA VAL A 15 -3.32 -10.72 5.55
C VAL A 15 -2.83 -11.44 6.80
N ASN A 16 -3.68 -11.56 7.83
CA ASN A 16 -3.36 -12.28 9.07
C ASN A 16 -3.04 -13.76 8.81
N LYS A 17 -3.86 -14.43 8.00
CA LYS A 17 -3.61 -15.83 7.61
C LYS A 17 -2.30 -15.98 6.83
N ALA A 18 -2.03 -15.09 5.88
CA ALA A 18 -0.81 -15.13 5.07
C ALA A 18 0.45 -14.96 5.94
N LEU A 19 0.47 -13.96 6.84
CA LEU A 19 1.59 -13.75 7.75
C LEU A 19 1.81 -14.93 8.70
N LYS A 20 0.74 -15.49 9.25
CA LYS A 20 0.82 -16.70 10.09
C LYS A 20 1.32 -17.91 9.31
N TYR A 21 0.88 -18.08 8.07
CA TYR A 21 1.32 -19.18 7.22
C TYR A 21 2.84 -19.18 6.96
N ILE A 22 3.44 -18.01 6.82
CA ILE A 22 4.90 -17.87 6.68
C ILE A 22 5.64 -17.79 8.03
N GLY A 23 4.96 -18.08 9.14
CA GLY A 23 5.57 -18.16 10.47
C GLY A 23 5.79 -16.82 11.17
N CYS A 24 5.20 -15.72 10.68
CA CYS A 24 5.32 -14.43 11.35
C CYS A 24 4.44 -14.37 12.61
N ASP A 25 5.01 -13.91 13.70
CA ASP A 25 4.27 -13.48 14.89
C ASP A 25 3.56 -12.15 14.57
N CYS A 26 2.22 -12.17 14.50
CA CYS A 26 1.43 -11.01 14.11
C CYS A 26 0.12 -10.91 14.90
N VAL A 27 -0.35 -9.68 15.06
CA VAL A 27 -1.60 -9.34 15.75
C VAL A 27 -2.41 -8.33 14.95
N VAL A 28 -3.72 -8.54 14.88
CA VAL A 28 -4.67 -7.56 14.35
C VAL A 28 -5.06 -6.63 15.49
N THR A 29 -4.81 -5.33 15.33
CA THR A 29 -5.04 -4.37 16.41
C THR A 29 -5.29 -2.96 15.89
N ARG A 30 -6.07 -2.18 16.66
CA ARG A 30 -6.20 -0.72 16.54
C ARG A 30 -5.63 0.03 17.74
N ASP A 31 -5.10 -0.71 18.70
CA ASP A 31 -4.48 -0.14 19.88
C ASP A 31 -3.18 0.58 19.53
N LYS A 32 -3.11 1.88 19.84
CA LYS A 32 -1.97 2.74 19.50
C LYS A 32 -0.66 2.21 20.11
N ASP A 33 -0.69 1.79 21.37
CA ASP A 33 0.52 1.38 22.06
C ASP A 33 1.04 0.05 21.52
N MET A 34 0.14 -0.88 21.17
CA MET A 34 0.51 -2.13 20.53
C MET A 34 1.12 -1.88 19.16
N ILE A 35 0.52 -0.99 18.35
CA ILE A 35 1.04 -0.64 17.03
C ILE A 35 2.44 -0.03 17.17
N LEU A 36 2.63 0.97 18.04
CA LEU A 36 3.91 1.66 18.20
C LEU A 36 5.02 0.77 18.77
N LYS A 37 4.68 -0.24 19.59
CA LYS A 37 5.64 -1.22 20.13
C LYS A 37 6.02 -2.32 19.16
N ALA A 38 5.24 -2.56 18.11
CA ALA A 38 5.52 -3.60 17.12
C ALA A 38 6.85 -3.37 16.38
N ASP A 39 7.47 -4.46 15.89
CA ASP A 39 8.71 -4.42 15.11
C ASP A 39 8.46 -4.00 13.66
N GLY A 40 7.24 -4.24 13.17
CA GLY A 40 6.75 -3.85 11.86
C GLY A 40 5.25 -3.66 11.86
N ALA A 41 4.72 -2.93 10.89
CA ALA A 41 3.28 -2.74 10.73
C ALA A 41 2.84 -2.96 9.28
N VAL A 42 1.63 -3.51 9.11
CA VAL A 42 0.97 -3.67 7.82
C VAL A 42 -0.32 -2.87 7.82
N LEU A 43 -0.49 -2.02 6.81
CA LEU A 43 -1.72 -1.29 6.52
C LEU A 43 -2.40 -1.95 5.31
N PRO A 44 -3.32 -2.89 5.50
CA PRO A 44 -4.12 -3.42 4.41
C PRO A 44 -5.14 -2.36 3.97
N GLY A 45 -5.58 -2.39 2.71
CA GLY A 45 -6.61 -1.46 2.25
C GLY A 45 -7.43 -2.04 1.11
N VAL A 46 -8.76 -1.86 1.20
CA VAL A 46 -9.73 -2.11 0.15
C VAL A 46 -10.82 -1.02 0.22
N GLY A 47 -11.53 -0.81 -0.89
CA GLY A 47 -12.58 0.21 -0.98
C GLY A 47 -12.06 1.49 -1.64
N SER A 48 -12.66 2.64 -1.33
CA SER A 48 -12.29 3.93 -1.89
C SER A 48 -11.30 4.70 -1.02
N PHE A 49 -10.48 5.51 -1.66
CA PHE A 49 -9.47 6.34 -1.00
C PHE A 49 -10.09 7.28 0.05
N GLY A 50 -11.16 7.99 -0.33
CA GLY A 50 -11.79 8.98 0.55
C GLY A 50 -12.47 8.36 1.76
N ASP A 51 -13.30 7.32 1.55
CA ASP A 51 -14.02 6.65 2.64
C ASP A 51 -13.03 6.02 3.65
N THR A 52 -11.93 5.49 3.15
CA THR A 52 -10.90 4.92 4.01
C THR A 52 -10.22 5.99 4.85
N MET A 53 -9.89 7.15 4.27
CA MET A 53 -9.32 8.26 5.05
C MET A 53 -10.28 8.75 6.13
N ASP A 54 -11.57 8.90 5.81
CA ASP A 54 -12.60 9.30 6.79
C ASP A 54 -12.73 8.27 7.91
N THR A 55 -12.69 6.98 7.56
CA THR A 55 -12.74 5.89 8.54
C THR A 55 -11.50 5.91 9.46
N MET A 56 -10.30 6.08 8.90
CA MET A 56 -9.07 6.17 9.70
C MET A 56 -9.09 7.39 10.64
N GLU A 57 -9.63 8.52 10.19
CA GLU A 57 -9.79 9.71 11.03
C GLU A 57 -10.80 9.46 12.17
N SER A 58 -11.94 8.85 11.86
CA SER A 58 -12.98 8.56 12.87
C SER A 58 -12.52 7.64 13.99
N TYR A 59 -11.62 6.71 13.69
CA TYR A 59 -11.01 5.80 14.68
C TYR A 59 -9.73 6.34 15.32
N GLY A 60 -9.25 7.53 14.95
CA GLY A 60 -8.00 8.10 15.45
C GLY A 60 -6.74 7.32 15.01
N ILE A 61 -6.84 6.49 13.97
CA ILE A 61 -5.74 5.64 13.48
C ILE A 61 -4.76 6.41 12.62
N LYS A 62 -5.19 7.48 11.96
CA LYS A 62 -4.35 8.28 11.07
C LYS A 62 -3.05 8.73 11.75
N ASP A 63 -3.17 9.37 12.92
CA ASP A 63 -2.00 9.86 13.65
C ASP A 63 -1.12 8.71 14.15
N THR A 64 -1.73 7.59 14.55
CA THR A 64 -0.99 6.40 14.97
C THR A 64 -0.14 5.83 13.84
N VAL A 65 -0.68 5.78 12.62
CA VAL A 65 0.07 5.34 11.42
C VAL A 65 1.23 6.28 11.14
N LEU A 66 0.99 7.60 11.16
CA LEU A 66 2.04 8.60 10.95
C LEU A 66 3.14 8.52 12.03
N ASP A 67 2.75 8.35 13.30
CA ASP A 67 3.70 8.19 14.40
C ASP A 67 4.52 6.91 14.24
N PHE A 68 3.90 5.80 13.81
CA PHE A 68 4.63 4.57 13.55
C PHE A 68 5.64 4.74 12.41
N ILE A 69 5.26 5.37 11.29
CA ILE A 69 6.17 5.63 10.16
C ILE A 69 7.37 6.47 10.57
N LYS A 70 7.19 7.46 11.45
CA LYS A 70 8.29 8.27 12.02
C LYS A 70 9.31 7.45 12.81
N THR A 71 8.93 6.28 13.33
CA THR A 71 9.88 5.39 14.03
C THR A 71 10.90 4.75 13.10
N LYS A 72 10.70 4.81 11.77
CA LYS A 72 11.52 4.18 10.73
C LYS A 72 11.58 2.64 10.81
N LYS A 73 10.68 2.03 11.56
CA LYS A 73 10.46 0.58 11.54
C LYS A 73 9.83 0.14 10.22
N HIS A 74 9.86 -1.16 9.95
CA HIS A 74 9.27 -1.71 8.72
C HIS A 74 7.77 -1.44 8.63
N PHE A 75 7.35 -0.87 7.51
CA PHE A 75 5.95 -0.56 7.24
C PHE A 75 5.57 -1.03 5.84
N LEU A 76 4.45 -1.74 5.70
CA LEU A 76 3.94 -2.25 4.44
C LEU A 76 2.50 -1.78 4.20
N GLY A 77 2.30 -0.96 3.18
CA GLY A 77 0.97 -0.67 2.63
C GLY A 77 0.60 -1.69 1.56
N ILE A 78 -0.58 -2.31 1.67
CA ILE A 78 -1.08 -3.27 0.68
C ILE A 78 -2.24 -2.65 -0.09
N CYS A 79 -2.14 -2.61 -1.44
CA CYS A 79 -3.15 -2.09 -2.35
C CYS A 79 -3.55 -0.66 -1.98
N LEU A 80 -4.80 -0.41 -1.57
CA LEU A 80 -5.25 0.91 -1.11
C LEU A 80 -4.39 1.42 0.07
N GLY A 81 -3.93 0.55 0.97
CA GLY A 81 -3.02 0.94 2.07
C GLY A 81 -1.71 1.57 1.58
N LEU A 82 -1.20 1.17 0.40
CA LEU A 82 -0.10 1.84 -0.26
C LEU A 82 -0.52 3.21 -0.81
N GLN A 83 -1.68 3.28 -1.47
CA GLN A 83 -2.18 4.52 -2.06
C GLN A 83 -2.40 5.62 -1.01
N LEU A 84 -2.87 5.26 0.16
CA LEU A 84 -3.09 6.20 1.27
C LEU A 84 -1.82 6.91 1.75
N LEU A 85 -0.62 6.39 1.46
CA LEU A 85 0.65 7.05 1.82
C LEU A 85 0.91 8.33 1.00
N PHE A 86 0.16 8.56 -0.08
CA PHE A 86 0.29 9.71 -0.97
C PHE A 86 -0.72 10.80 -0.64
N PRO A 87 -0.44 12.08 -1.02
CA PRO A 87 -1.28 13.20 -0.61
C PRO A 87 -2.64 13.25 -1.29
N GLU A 88 -2.76 12.73 -2.53
CA GLU A 88 -3.95 12.95 -3.36
C GLU A 88 -4.28 11.77 -4.27
N SER A 89 -5.56 11.62 -4.59
CA SER A 89 -6.08 10.60 -5.48
C SER A 89 -7.18 11.17 -6.37
N GLU A 90 -7.14 10.85 -7.66
CA GLU A 90 -8.23 11.18 -8.60
C GLU A 90 -9.54 10.45 -8.25
N GLU A 91 -9.49 9.37 -7.46
CA GLU A 91 -10.68 8.70 -6.95
C GLU A 91 -11.47 9.58 -5.97
N SER A 92 -10.78 10.44 -5.23
CA SER A 92 -11.37 11.28 -4.19
C SER A 92 -10.68 12.64 -4.14
N PRO A 93 -10.93 13.54 -5.14
CA PRO A 93 -10.16 14.77 -5.32
C PRO A 93 -10.20 15.74 -4.12
N ASN A 94 -11.26 15.65 -3.29
CA ASN A 94 -11.45 16.51 -2.11
C ASN A 94 -10.87 15.93 -0.82
N LYS A 95 -10.21 14.76 -0.88
CA LYS A 95 -9.64 14.09 0.28
C LYS A 95 -8.12 14.04 0.18
N LYS A 96 -7.47 14.30 1.30
CA LYS A 96 -6.02 14.18 1.41
C LYS A 96 -5.64 12.88 2.10
N GLY A 97 -4.64 12.20 1.56
CA GLY A 97 -4.04 11.02 2.18
C GLY A 97 -3.03 11.39 3.27
N LEU A 98 -2.19 10.44 3.63
CA LEU A 98 -1.21 10.56 4.72
C LEU A 98 0.00 11.44 4.37
N SER A 99 0.22 11.73 3.09
CA SER A 99 1.31 12.60 2.62
C SER A 99 2.71 12.17 3.10
N VAL A 100 2.95 10.86 3.16
CA VAL A 100 4.26 10.29 3.54
C VAL A 100 5.26 10.42 2.38
N PHE A 101 4.76 10.27 1.16
CA PHE A 101 5.52 10.39 -0.08
C PHE A 101 4.89 11.41 -1.01
N ASP A 102 5.71 12.04 -1.85
CA ASP A 102 5.25 12.93 -2.91
C ASP A 102 4.83 12.16 -4.17
N GLY A 103 3.68 12.52 -4.69
CA GLY A 103 3.09 11.89 -5.87
C GLY A 103 1.57 11.95 -5.84
N SER A 104 0.94 11.29 -6.78
CA SER A 104 -0.53 11.21 -6.88
C SER A 104 -0.99 9.83 -7.28
N ILE A 105 -2.22 9.50 -6.93
CA ILE A 105 -2.89 8.29 -7.37
C ILE A 105 -3.81 8.67 -8.54
N THR A 106 -3.45 8.18 -9.72
CA THR A 106 -4.05 8.57 -11.00
C THR A 106 -4.90 7.44 -11.56
N LYS A 107 -6.00 7.74 -12.20
CA LYS A 107 -6.85 6.74 -12.88
C LYS A 107 -6.16 6.21 -14.13
N ILE A 108 -6.31 4.92 -14.41
CA ILE A 108 -5.88 4.33 -15.67
C ILE A 108 -6.67 5.00 -16.81
N PRO A 109 -5.99 5.60 -17.83
CA PRO A 109 -6.68 6.29 -18.91
C PRO A 109 -7.58 5.35 -19.72
N ALA A 110 -8.83 5.78 -19.96
CA ALA A 110 -9.82 4.97 -20.67
C ALA A 110 -9.58 4.87 -22.20
N ASP A 111 -8.83 5.82 -22.74
CA ASP A 111 -8.49 5.93 -24.17
C ASP A 111 -7.40 4.97 -24.65
N THR A 112 -6.81 4.22 -23.74
CA THR A 112 -5.73 3.26 -24.04
C THR A 112 -6.20 1.96 -24.69
N GLY A 113 -7.52 1.71 -24.78
CA GLY A 113 -8.09 0.44 -25.22
C GLY A 113 -7.92 -0.70 -24.22
N LEU A 114 -7.41 -0.41 -23.02
CA LEU A 114 -7.21 -1.38 -21.96
C LEU A 114 -8.50 -1.68 -21.20
N LYS A 115 -8.61 -2.91 -20.71
CA LYS A 115 -9.67 -3.26 -19.77
C LYS A 115 -9.39 -2.63 -18.41
N ILE A 116 -10.32 -1.82 -17.90
CA ILE A 116 -10.25 -1.22 -16.57
C ILE A 116 -11.39 -1.81 -15.71
N PRO A 117 -11.08 -2.28 -14.51
CA PRO A 117 -9.77 -2.31 -13.83
C PRO A 117 -8.75 -3.28 -14.43
N HIS A 118 -7.46 -3.06 -14.14
CA HIS A 118 -6.40 -4.05 -14.36
C HIS A 118 -6.65 -5.20 -13.39
N ILE A 119 -7.07 -6.36 -13.90
CA ILE A 119 -7.32 -7.57 -13.12
C ILE A 119 -6.54 -8.71 -13.75
N GLY A 120 -5.67 -9.35 -12.97
CA GLY A 120 -4.92 -10.50 -13.40
C GLY A 120 -3.48 -10.55 -12.90
N TRP A 121 -2.80 -11.62 -13.31
CA TRP A 121 -1.37 -11.80 -13.05
C TRP A 121 -0.56 -10.97 -14.04
N ASN A 122 0.43 -10.26 -13.53
CA ASN A 122 1.37 -9.50 -14.35
C ASN A 122 2.75 -9.51 -13.71
N SER A 123 3.79 -9.34 -14.54
CA SER A 123 5.18 -9.38 -14.09
C SER A 123 5.64 -8.06 -13.49
N LEU A 124 6.59 -8.15 -12.58
CA LEU A 124 7.28 -7.01 -12.00
C LEU A 124 8.64 -6.79 -12.70
N ASP A 125 8.89 -5.56 -13.09
CA ASP A 125 10.22 -5.04 -13.41
C ASP A 125 10.81 -4.47 -12.11
N ILE A 126 11.72 -5.20 -11.48
CA ILE A 126 12.28 -4.86 -10.17
C ILE A 126 13.45 -3.89 -10.35
N VAL A 127 13.24 -2.63 -9.96
CA VAL A 127 14.26 -1.56 -10.02
C VAL A 127 15.25 -1.65 -8.86
N LYS A 128 14.76 -2.00 -7.66
CA LYS A 128 15.57 -2.14 -6.45
C LYS A 128 15.44 -3.56 -5.91
N LYS A 129 16.57 -4.26 -5.86
CA LYS A 129 16.65 -5.67 -5.41
C LYS A 129 16.86 -5.84 -3.90
N ASP A 130 16.68 -4.78 -3.15
CA ASP A 130 16.74 -4.75 -1.68
C ASP A 130 15.33 -4.64 -1.04
N GLY A 131 15.28 -4.48 0.26
CA GLY A 131 14.02 -4.34 0.99
C GLY A 131 13.08 -5.53 0.76
N ILE A 132 11.82 -5.26 0.40
CA ILE A 132 10.80 -6.31 0.18
C ILE A 132 11.06 -7.16 -1.07
N PHE A 133 11.89 -6.69 -1.99
CA PHE A 133 12.23 -7.44 -3.21
C PHE A 133 13.51 -8.25 -3.09
N LYS A 134 14.14 -8.27 -1.90
CA LYS A 134 15.33 -9.09 -1.66
C LYS A 134 15.02 -10.58 -1.87
N GLY A 135 15.71 -11.20 -2.82
CA GLY A 135 15.51 -12.61 -3.16
C GLY A 135 14.31 -12.89 -4.07
N ILE A 136 13.62 -11.85 -4.54
CA ILE A 136 12.57 -11.97 -5.58
C ILE A 136 13.26 -11.89 -6.95
N GLU A 137 12.93 -12.83 -7.84
CA GLU A 137 13.46 -12.86 -9.20
C GLU A 137 12.80 -11.76 -10.07
N ASP A 138 13.57 -11.26 -11.05
CA ASP A 138 13.02 -10.36 -12.06
C ASP A 138 11.90 -11.05 -12.83
N ASN A 139 10.89 -10.28 -13.21
CA ASN A 139 9.68 -10.78 -13.85
C ASN A 139 8.83 -11.72 -12.97
N ALA A 140 9.03 -11.72 -11.64
CA ALA A 140 8.11 -12.39 -10.74
C ALA A 140 6.67 -11.87 -10.95
N TYR A 141 5.71 -12.80 -10.95
CA TYR A 141 4.30 -12.45 -11.17
C TYR A 141 3.59 -12.16 -9.85
N VAL A 142 2.80 -11.08 -9.85
CA VAL A 142 1.87 -10.73 -8.78
C VAL A 142 0.48 -10.48 -9.34
N TYR A 143 -0.54 -10.61 -8.48
CA TYR A 143 -1.92 -10.40 -8.89
C TYR A 143 -2.34 -8.96 -8.69
N PHE A 144 -2.85 -8.33 -9.75
CA PHE A 144 -3.36 -6.96 -9.76
C PHE A 144 -4.88 -6.93 -9.77
N VAL A 145 -5.46 -5.98 -9.05
CA VAL A 145 -6.89 -5.65 -9.07
C VAL A 145 -7.08 -4.19 -8.70
N HIS A 146 -6.92 -3.29 -9.70
CA HIS A 146 -7.01 -1.85 -9.44
C HIS A 146 -7.38 -1.05 -10.69
N SER A 147 -7.98 0.12 -10.48
CA SER A 147 -8.31 1.12 -11.51
C SER A 147 -7.44 2.37 -11.42
N TYR A 148 -6.69 2.51 -10.32
CA TYR A 148 -5.84 3.67 -10.04
C TYR A 148 -4.41 3.21 -9.78
N PHE A 149 -3.42 3.98 -10.22
CA PHE A 149 -2.00 3.68 -10.06
C PHE A 149 -1.22 4.88 -9.53
N LEU A 150 -0.04 4.61 -9.03
CA LEU A 150 0.84 5.61 -8.46
C LEU A 150 1.65 6.33 -9.54
N THR A 151 1.59 7.67 -9.54
CA THR A 151 2.50 8.55 -10.24
C THR A 151 3.43 9.22 -9.22
N ALA A 152 4.62 8.64 -9.01
CA ALA A 152 5.60 9.15 -8.06
C ALA A 152 6.28 10.41 -8.61
N LYS A 153 6.35 11.50 -7.82
CA LYS A 153 7.16 12.70 -8.19
C LYS A 153 8.65 12.41 -8.10
N ASN A 154 9.08 11.66 -7.10
CA ASN A 154 10.46 11.25 -6.94
C ASN A 154 10.65 9.81 -7.42
N PRO A 155 11.35 9.56 -8.54
CA PRO A 155 11.61 8.22 -9.04
C PRO A 155 12.44 7.35 -8.07
N GLU A 156 13.17 7.96 -7.15
CA GLU A 156 13.97 7.25 -6.14
C GLU A 156 13.14 6.40 -5.16
N ILE A 157 11.85 6.67 -5.02
CA ILE A 157 10.97 5.85 -4.17
C ILE A 157 10.42 4.62 -4.89
N VAL A 158 10.65 4.51 -6.21
CA VAL A 158 10.12 3.39 -7.01
C VAL A 158 11.04 2.19 -6.88
N ALA A 159 10.51 1.09 -6.38
CA ALA A 159 11.26 -0.16 -6.22
C ALA A 159 10.93 -1.21 -7.28
N ALA A 160 9.71 -1.21 -7.81
CA ALA A 160 9.32 -2.06 -8.93
C ALA A 160 8.27 -1.38 -9.79
N ARG A 161 8.15 -1.86 -11.01
CA ARG A 161 7.17 -1.41 -12.00
C ARG A 161 6.47 -2.60 -12.61
N THR A 162 5.32 -2.35 -13.22
CA THR A 162 4.68 -3.33 -14.09
C THR A 162 4.18 -2.64 -15.35
N ASN A 163 4.20 -3.34 -16.46
CA ASN A 163 3.73 -2.81 -17.74
C ASN A 163 2.29 -3.29 -17.99
N TYR A 164 1.39 -2.32 -18.10
CA TYR A 164 0.00 -2.56 -18.52
C TYR A 164 -0.35 -1.55 -19.63
N CYS A 165 0.37 -1.60 -20.77
CA CYS A 165 0.46 -0.54 -21.79
C CYS A 165 0.78 0.88 -21.24
N LEU A 166 0.80 1.02 -19.92
CA LEU A 166 1.26 2.15 -19.13
C LEU A 166 2.25 1.62 -18.11
N LEU A 167 3.21 2.45 -17.75
CA LEU A 167 4.19 2.10 -16.75
C LEU A 167 3.66 2.45 -15.36
N TYR A 168 3.36 1.46 -14.53
CA TYR A 168 3.01 1.65 -13.12
C TYR A 168 4.25 1.62 -12.26
N THR A 169 4.19 2.35 -11.16
CA THR A 169 5.29 2.40 -10.20
C THR A 169 4.80 2.04 -8.80
N SER A 170 5.62 1.27 -8.09
CA SER A 170 5.40 0.95 -6.69
C SER A 170 6.58 1.48 -5.86
N PRO A 171 6.34 2.22 -4.77
CA PRO A 171 7.41 2.65 -3.90
C PRO A 171 8.01 1.47 -3.14
N SER A 172 9.29 1.59 -2.79
CA SER A 172 9.92 0.68 -1.85
C SER A 172 9.48 1.02 -0.43
N PRO A 173 9.00 0.09 0.37
CA PRO A 173 8.97 0.29 1.81
C PRO A 173 10.41 0.43 2.30
N ARG A 174 10.63 1.37 3.18
CA ARG A 174 11.92 1.56 3.84
C ARG A 174 12.07 0.59 5.00
#